data_47e2a63ce586e50af80ca7eeaecbc6f0
#
_entry.id   47e2a63ce586e50af80ca7eeaecbc6f0
#
_cell.length_a   1.000
_cell.length_b   1.000
_cell.length_c   1.000
_cell.angle_alpha   90.00
_cell.angle_beta   90.00
_cell.angle_gamma   90.00
#
_symmetry.space_group_name_H-M   'P 1'
#
loop_
_entity.id
_entity.type
_entity.pdbx_description
1 polymer ?
#
loop_
_entity_poly.entity_id
_entity_poly.type
_entity_poly.pdbx_seq_one_letter_code
_entity_poly.pdbx_strand_id
1 'polypeptide(L)'
;MTDSFGRNINYLRVSLTDRCNLRCRYCMPEKGIDKKSHRDILSLEDIYEIIRTAVEMGFSKVRLTGGEPLVRKGVIELCRSISGLSGVKDFAMTTNGLLLPEMARELKAAGLMRLNISLDTLDPDKYHQITRIGSLDDALAGIAAAEEAGFTNIKLNTVLIGGFNDCEIPRLVELTKQKSYQVRFIELMPIGHTYPFDREAYLPMR
;
A
#
# COMPACT_ATOMS: atom_id res chain seq x y z
N MET A 1 -5.61 13.73 19.51
CA MET A 1 -6.37 14.93 19.06
C MET A 1 -7.81 14.51 18.85
N THR A 2 -8.79 15.28 19.34
CA THR A 2 -10.23 14.98 19.19
C THR A 2 -10.83 15.98 18.22
N ASP A 3 -11.59 15.50 17.23
CA ASP A 3 -12.30 16.37 16.29
C ASP A 3 -13.63 16.87 16.85
N SER A 4 -14.33 17.72 16.09
CA SER A 4 -15.64 18.29 16.49
C SER A 4 -16.76 17.25 16.65
N PHE A 5 -16.55 16.02 16.21
CA PHE A 5 -17.48 14.89 16.35
C PHE A 5 -17.11 13.94 17.49
N GLY A 6 -16.13 14.30 18.35
CA GLY A 6 -15.66 13.47 19.45
C GLY A 6 -14.76 12.29 19.05
N ARG A 7 -14.30 12.21 17.78
CA ARG A 7 -13.45 11.11 17.31
C ARG A 7 -12.00 11.40 17.66
N ASN A 8 -11.30 10.38 18.18
CA ASN A 8 -9.86 10.48 18.44
C ASN A 8 -9.07 10.26 17.14
N ILE A 9 -8.50 11.35 16.61
CA ILE A 9 -7.66 11.33 15.40
C ILE A 9 -6.23 11.05 15.83
N ASN A 10 -5.77 9.82 15.58
CA ASN A 10 -4.43 9.35 15.96
C ASN A 10 -3.68 8.60 14.85
N TYR A 11 -4.20 8.68 13.62
CA TYR A 11 -3.69 7.95 12.46
C TYR A 11 -3.24 8.90 11.35
N LEU A 12 -1.98 8.78 10.96
CA LEU A 12 -1.36 9.55 9.89
C LEU A 12 -1.03 8.66 8.70
N ARG A 13 -1.44 9.06 7.50
CA ARG A 13 -0.99 8.45 6.24
C ARG A 13 -0.11 9.44 5.50
N VAL A 14 1.07 8.98 5.09
CA VAL A 14 2.05 9.81 4.40
C VAL A 14 2.39 9.20 3.05
N SER A 15 2.16 9.96 1.99
CA SER A 15 2.59 9.60 0.64
C SER A 15 4.04 10.02 0.44
N LEU A 16 4.92 9.07 0.15
CA LEU A 16 6.36 9.32 -0.04
C LEU A 16 6.71 9.76 -1.45
N THR A 17 5.87 9.39 -2.42
CA THR A 17 6.11 9.63 -3.83
C THR A 17 4.84 9.41 -4.63
N ASP A 18 4.74 10.07 -5.76
CA ASP A 18 3.73 9.83 -6.79
C ASP A 18 4.17 8.75 -7.81
N ARG A 19 5.46 8.37 -7.79
CA ARG A 19 6.02 7.36 -8.70
C ARG A 19 5.61 5.96 -8.28
N CYS A 20 5.38 5.10 -9.27
CA CYS A 20 5.07 3.70 -9.09
C CYS A 20 5.78 2.87 -10.17
N ASN A 21 6.16 1.65 -9.84
CA ASN A 21 6.67 0.65 -10.79
C ASN A 21 5.56 -0.17 -11.46
N LEU A 22 4.29 0.12 -11.17
CA LEU A 22 3.12 -0.40 -11.88
C LEU A 22 2.33 0.72 -12.57
N ARG A 23 1.36 0.34 -13.42
CA ARG A 23 0.48 1.24 -14.17
C ARG A 23 -0.98 0.80 -14.07
N CYS A 24 -1.44 0.50 -12.84
CA CYS A 24 -2.78 -0.03 -12.62
C CYS A 24 -3.85 0.85 -13.25
N ARG A 25 -4.76 0.22 -14.00
CA ARG A 25 -5.78 0.89 -14.84
C ARG A 25 -6.69 1.83 -14.05
N TYR A 26 -7.00 1.49 -12.81
CA TYR A 26 -7.85 2.31 -11.94
C TYR A 26 -7.08 3.41 -11.19
N CYS A 27 -5.75 3.46 -11.29
CA CYS A 27 -4.91 4.32 -10.45
C CYS A 27 -4.05 5.30 -11.25
N MET A 28 -3.52 4.89 -12.40
CA MET A 28 -2.50 5.64 -13.12
C MET A 28 -2.70 5.54 -14.64
N PRO A 29 -2.47 6.63 -15.39
CA PRO A 29 -2.42 6.59 -16.85
C PRO A 29 -1.37 5.60 -17.35
N GLU A 30 -1.58 5.05 -18.55
CA GLU A 30 -0.66 4.08 -19.16
C GLU A 30 0.76 4.63 -19.32
N LYS A 31 0.88 5.89 -19.73
CA LYS A 31 2.17 6.60 -19.86
C LYS A 31 2.81 6.97 -18.51
N GLY A 32 2.11 6.69 -17.39
CA GLY A 32 2.51 7.13 -16.07
C GLY A 32 2.14 8.59 -15.83
N ILE A 33 2.79 9.20 -14.84
CA ILE A 33 2.62 10.60 -14.47
C ILE A 33 3.84 11.41 -14.91
N ASP A 34 3.64 12.71 -15.15
CA ASP A 34 4.73 13.64 -15.41
C ASP A 34 5.67 13.70 -14.20
N LYS A 35 6.97 13.66 -14.50
CA LYS A 35 7.99 13.73 -13.44
C LYS A 35 8.01 15.14 -12.87
N LYS A 36 7.62 15.26 -11.61
CA LYS A 36 7.84 16.49 -10.85
C LYS A 36 9.32 16.73 -10.60
N SER A 37 9.71 17.98 -10.50
CA SER A 37 11.09 18.32 -10.14
C SER A 37 11.37 17.94 -8.68
N HIS A 38 12.65 17.75 -8.34
CA HIS A 38 13.02 17.47 -6.94
C HIS A 38 12.61 18.58 -5.97
N ARG A 39 12.41 19.81 -6.46
CA ARG A 39 11.99 20.96 -5.66
C ARG A 39 10.51 20.92 -5.28
N ASP A 40 9.72 20.14 -6.03
CA ASP A 40 8.27 20.01 -5.82
C ASP A 40 7.91 18.78 -4.95
N ILE A 41 8.91 18.04 -4.51
CA ILE A 41 8.72 16.83 -3.70
C ILE A 41 9.47 17.01 -2.38
N LEU A 42 8.79 16.80 -1.26
CA LEU A 42 9.40 16.86 0.07
C LEU A 42 10.59 15.90 0.16
N SER A 43 11.65 16.34 0.83
CA SER A 43 12.76 15.47 1.22
C SER A 43 12.30 14.42 2.23
N LEU A 44 13.10 13.35 2.44
CA LEU A 44 12.77 12.37 3.48
C LEU A 44 12.95 12.96 4.88
N GLU A 45 13.84 13.92 5.02
CA GLU A 45 14.08 14.70 6.22
C GLU A 45 12.86 15.55 6.59
N ASP A 46 12.28 16.28 5.62
CA ASP A 46 11.05 17.04 5.82
C ASP A 46 9.88 16.12 6.20
N ILE A 47 9.75 14.99 5.52
CA ILE A 47 8.72 13.98 5.81
C ILE A 47 8.90 13.45 7.24
N TYR A 48 10.13 13.16 7.66
CA TYR A 48 10.41 12.72 9.02
C TYR A 48 10.01 13.77 10.05
N GLU A 49 10.35 15.04 9.85
CA GLU A 49 10.00 16.13 10.75
C GLU A 49 8.47 16.33 10.86
N ILE A 50 7.75 16.19 9.75
CA ILE A 50 6.28 16.22 9.76
C ILE A 50 5.73 15.07 10.61
N ILE A 51 6.25 13.85 10.43
CA ILE A 51 5.81 12.68 11.20
C ILE A 51 6.16 12.85 12.67
N ARG A 52 7.37 13.30 13.00
CA ARG A 52 7.83 13.56 14.38
C ARG A 52 6.89 14.53 15.08
N THR A 53 6.61 15.67 14.44
CA THR A 53 5.70 16.69 14.97
C THR A 53 4.29 16.13 15.19
N ALA A 54 3.77 15.33 14.22
CA ALA A 54 2.48 14.69 14.39
C ALA A 54 2.47 13.71 15.58
N VAL A 55 3.54 12.95 15.77
CA VAL A 55 3.68 12.03 16.91
C VAL A 55 3.69 12.79 18.23
N GLU A 56 4.38 13.92 18.33
CA GLU A 56 4.37 14.81 19.49
C GLU A 56 2.96 15.38 19.77
N MET A 57 2.15 15.57 18.72
CA MET A 57 0.74 15.96 18.82
C MET A 57 -0.21 14.82 19.23
N GLY A 58 0.31 13.59 19.41
CA GLY A 58 -0.46 12.43 19.86
C GLY A 58 -0.91 11.47 18.75
N PHE A 59 -0.42 11.62 17.52
CA PHE A 59 -0.60 10.58 16.50
C PHE A 59 0.29 9.38 16.85
N SER A 60 -0.31 8.21 16.92
CA SER A 60 0.40 6.99 17.33
C SER A 60 0.41 5.90 16.25
N LYS A 61 -0.29 6.13 15.15
CA LYS A 61 -0.35 5.21 14.03
C LYS A 61 0.16 5.91 12.77
N VAL A 62 1.20 5.37 12.16
CA VAL A 62 1.81 5.91 10.95
C VAL A 62 1.72 4.88 9.83
N ARG A 63 1.31 5.32 8.64
CA ARG A 63 1.34 4.48 7.45
C ARG A 63 2.03 5.21 6.31
N LEU A 64 3.09 4.60 5.80
CA LEU A 64 3.72 5.03 4.57
C LEU A 64 2.98 4.46 3.36
N THR A 65 2.82 5.29 2.35
CA THR A 65 2.17 4.97 1.08
C THR A 65 2.74 5.86 -0.02
N GLY A 66 2.07 5.97 -1.15
CA GLY A 66 2.47 6.82 -2.26
C GLY A 66 1.84 6.32 -3.55
N GLY A 67 2.57 6.45 -4.65
CA GLY A 67 2.46 5.51 -5.76
C GLY A 67 2.95 4.16 -5.25
N GLU A 68 4.27 3.90 -5.32
CA GLU A 68 4.88 2.76 -4.63
C GLU A 68 5.98 3.29 -3.67
N PRO A 69 5.81 3.17 -2.34
CA PRO A 69 6.78 3.73 -1.39
C PRO A 69 8.18 3.12 -1.51
N LEU A 70 8.28 1.85 -1.92
CA LEU A 70 9.55 1.13 -2.02
C LEU A 70 10.44 1.63 -3.17
N VAL A 71 9.91 2.38 -4.15
CA VAL A 71 10.75 3.00 -5.18
C VAL A 71 11.44 4.28 -4.68
N ARG A 72 11.07 4.79 -3.51
CA ARG A 72 11.71 5.97 -2.93
C ARG A 72 13.06 5.57 -2.31
N LYS A 73 14.16 6.08 -2.86
CA LYS A 73 15.51 5.88 -2.29
C LYS A 73 15.54 6.40 -0.85
N GLY A 74 16.18 5.65 0.06
CA GLY A 74 16.28 6.02 1.48
C GLY A 74 15.04 5.66 2.32
N VAL A 75 14.07 4.93 1.78
CA VAL A 75 12.84 4.55 2.51
C VAL A 75 13.15 3.68 3.74
N ILE A 76 14.18 2.84 3.70
CA ILE A 76 14.57 1.97 4.81
C ILE A 76 15.11 2.80 5.97
N GLU A 77 15.95 3.79 5.68
CA GLU A 77 16.49 4.74 6.67
C GLU A 77 15.38 5.57 7.30
N LEU A 78 14.44 6.03 6.49
CA LEU A 78 13.24 6.70 6.98
C LEU A 78 12.43 5.79 7.92
N CYS A 79 12.23 4.52 7.56
CA CYS A 79 11.55 3.55 8.43
C CYS A 79 12.25 3.40 9.77
N ARG A 80 13.58 3.29 9.76
CA ARG A 80 14.39 3.18 10.98
C ARG A 80 14.24 4.42 11.87
N SER A 81 14.26 5.61 11.29
CA SER A 81 14.07 6.86 12.01
C SER A 81 12.67 6.97 12.65
N ILE A 82 11.62 6.62 11.88
CA ILE A 82 10.23 6.65 12.37
C ILE A 82 10.03 5.63 13.49
N SER A 83 10.56 4.42 13.35
CA SER A 83 10.42 3.37 14.37
C SER A 83 11.08 3.73 15.71
N GLY A 84 12.08 4.62 15.69
CA GLY A 84 12.73 5.17 16.87
C GLY A 84 11.90 6.18 17.66
N LEU A 85 10.79 6.66 17.11
CA LEU A 85 9.90 7.61 17.80
C LEU A 85 9.04 6.88 18.85
N SER A 86 9.24 7.19 20.12
CA SER A 86 8.59 6.51 21.27
C SER A 86 7.05 6.57 21.26
N GLY A 87 6.47 7.54 20.55
CA GLY A 87 5.01 7.69 20.42
C GLY A 87 4.38 6.81 19.35
N VAL A 88 5.15 6.18 18.46
CA VAL A 88 4.64 5.32 17.37
C VAL A 88 4.31 3.93 17.93
N LYS A 89 3.03 3.58 17.93
CA LYS A 89 2.51 2.28 18.41
C LYS A 89 2.12 1.32 17.29
N ASP A 90 1.86 1.85 16.10
CA ASP A 90 1.47 1.08 14.92
C ASP A 90 2.11 1.71 13.68
N PHE A 91 3.08 0.99 13.10
CA PHE A 91 3.83 1.45 11.94
C PHE A 91 3.64 0.49 10.76
N ALA A 92 3.03 0.98 9.69
CA ALA A 92 2.64 0.18 8.55
C ALA A 92 3.09 0.79 7.22
N MET A 93 3.16 -0.04 6.20
CA MET A 93 3.36 0.39 4.81
C MET A 93 2.31 -0.23 3.90
N THR A 94 1.85 0.51 2.89
CA THR A 94 1.05 -0.03 1.79
C THR A 94 1.93 -0.09 0.55
N THR A 95 2.05 -1.26 -0.06
CA THR A 95 2.94 -1.54 -1.19
C THR A 95 2.26 -2.48 -2.19
N ASN A 96 2.71 -2.49 -3.44
CA ASN A 96 2.33 -3.50 -4.42
C ASN A 96 3.11 -4.82 -4.25
N GLY A 97 4.14 -4.84 -3.41
CA GLY A 97 4.88 -6.03 -3.03
C GLY A 97 6.05 -6.42 -3.93
N LEU A 98 6.16 -5.89 -5.14
CA LEU A 98 7.14 -6.34 -6.14
C LEU A 98 8.61 -6.18 -5.71
N LEU A 99 8.90 -5.22 -4.84
CA LEU A 99 10.26 -4.98 -4.32
C LEU A 99 10.53 -5.63 -2.95
N LEU A 100 9.54 -6.33 -2.38
CA LEU A 100 9.72 -7.00 -1.09
C LEU A 100 10.73 -8.14 -1.10
N PRO A 101 10.93 -8.93 -2.19
CA PRO A 101 11.97 -9.95 -2.20
C PRO A 101 13.36 -9.41 -1.83
N GLU A 102 13.67 -8.18 -2.24
CA GLU A 102 14.94 -7.54 -1.98
C GLU A 102 14.96 -6.77 -0.65
N MET A 103 13.79 -6.27 -0.18
CA MET A 103 13.75 -5.25 0.87
C MET A 103 13.06 -5.71 2.17
N ALA A 104 12.29 -6.80 2.17
CA ALA A 104 11.44 -7.17 3.30
C ALA A 104 12.21 -7.37 4.61
N ARG A 105 13.37 -8.02 4.57
CA ARG A 105 14.22 -8.26 5.75
C ARG A 105 14.73 -6.95 6.35
N GLU A 106 15.20 -6.03 5.50
CA GLU A 106 15.70 -4.74 5.96
C GLU A 106 14.57 -3.83 6.50
N LEU A 107 13.40 -3.84 5.86
CA LEU A 107 12.21 -3.14 6.36
C LEU A 107 11.78 -3.66 7.74
N LYS A 108 11.81 -4.98 7.93
CA LYS A 108 11.51 -5.59 9.23
C LYS A 108 12.54 -5.20 10.28
N ALA A 109 13.82 -5.25 9.94
CA ALA A 109 14.92 -4.83 10.81
C ALA A 109 14.88 -3.32 11.13
N ALA A 110 14.37 -2.50 10.19
CA ALA A 110 14.15 -1.07 10.38
C ALA A 110 12.92 -0.75 11.26
N GLY A 111 12.23 -1.76 11.79
CA GLY A 111 11.14 -1.59 12.73
C GLY A 111 9.75 -1.44 12.10
N LEU A 112 9.60 -1.68 10.80
CA LEU A 112 8.27 -1.74 10.19
C LEU A 112 7.46 -2.90 10.78
N MET A 113 6.26 -2.62 11.28
CA MET A 113 5.47 -3.60 12.03
C MET A 113 4.53 -4.40 11.15
N ARG A 114 3.95 -3.77 10.12
CA ARG A 114 2.90 -4.36 9.28
C ARG A 114 3.01 -3.97 7.82
N LEU A 115 2.57 -4.89 6.95
CA LEU A 115 2.42 -4.66 5.52
C LEU A 115 0.94 -4.76 5.10
N ASN A 116 0.53 -3.84 4.22
CA ASN A 116 -0.67 -3.99 3.41
C ASN A 116 -0.19 -4.12 1.97
N ILE A 117 -0.43 -5.28 1.38
CA ILE A 117 0.03 -5.60 0.03
C ILE A 117 -1.18 -5.59 -0.90
N SER A 118 -1.06 -4.90 -2.02
CA SER A 118 -2.12 -4.88 -3.04
C SER A 118 -2.07 -6.16 -3.86
N LEU A 119 -3.21 -6.88 -3.92
CA LEU A 119 -3.36 -8.11 -4.69
C LEU A 119 -4.80 -8.19 -5.20
N ASP A 120 -5.03 -7.77 -6.43
CA ASP A 120 -6.38 -7.64 -6.97
C ASP A 120 -6.94 -8.95 -7.55
N THR A 121 -6.09 -9.92 -7.89
CA THR A 121 -6.48 -11.18 -8.54
C THR A 121 -5.43 -12.27 -8.28
N LEU A 122 -5.85 -13.52 -8.41
CA LEU A 122 -5.00 -14.72 -8.40
C LEU A 122 -4.88 -15.35 -9.81
N ASP A 123 -5.27 -14.61 -10.84
CA ASP A 123 -5.16 -14.99 -12.24
C ASP A 123 -4.03 -14.16 -12.89
N PRO A 124 -2.98 -14.80 -13.47
CA PRO A 124 -1.83 -14.10 -14.03
C PRO A 124 -2.19 -13.14 -15.17
N ASP A 125 -3.14 -13.56 -16.03
CA ASP A 125 -3.56 -12.75 -17.19
C ASP A 125 -4.32 -11.51 -16.72
N LYS A 126 -5.23 -11.67 -15.77
CA LYS A 126 -5.94 -10.55 -15.14
C LYS A 126 -4.99 -9.63 -14.37
N TYR A 127 -4.00 -10.18 -13.67
CA TYR A 127 -3.00 -9.39 -12.99
C TYR A 127 -2.23 -8.49 -13.96
N HIS A 128 -1.74 -9.07 -15.05
CA HIS A 128 -1.07 -8.31 -16.10
C HIS A 128 -2.02 -7.28 -16.73
N GLN A 129 -3.26 -7.67 -16.99
CA GLN A 129 -4.27 -6.80 -17.60
C GLN A 129 -4.60 -5.59 -16.72
N ILE A 130 -4.70 -5.75 -15.40
CA ILE A 130 -5.01 -4.64 -14.47
C ILE A 130 -3.78 -3.78 -14.16
N THR A 131 -2.60 -4.38 -14.01
CA THR A 131 -1.35 -3.67 -13.67
C THR A 131 -0.60 -3.13 -14.89
N ARG A 132 -0.89 -3.64 -16.09
CA ARG A 132 -0.27 -3.39 -17.41
C ARG A 132 1.17 -3.88 -17.56
N ILE A 133 1.97 -3.84 -16.52
CA ILE A 133 3.43 -4.15 -16.57
C ILE A 133 3.89 -5.07 -15.45
N GLY A 134 2.98 -5.52 -14.57
CA GLY A 134 3.33 -6.40 -13.46
C GLY A 134 3.13 -7.88 -13.77
N SER A 135 3.78 -8.73 -12.98
CA SER A 135 3.60 -10.17 -12.94
C SER A 135 2.98 -10.60 -11.61
N LEU A 136 2.03 -11.53 -11.65
CA LEU A 136 1.47 -12.12 -10.44
C LEU A 136 2.53 -12.87 -9.62
N ASP A 137 3.43 -13.58 -10.29
CA ASP A 137 4.50 -14.34 -9.63
C ASP A 137 5.41 -13.44 -8.81
N ASP A 138 5.74 -12.22 -9.31
CA ASP A 138 6.53 -11.24 -8.57
C ASP A 138 5.77 -10.74 -7.32
N ALA A 139 4.46 -10.51 -7.43
CA ALA A 139 3.65 -10.10 -6.30
C ALA A 139 3.54 -11.20 -5.23
N LEU A 140 3.36 -12.46 -5.65
CA LEU A 140 3.34 -13.62 -4.75
C LEU A 140 4.71 -13.87 -4.11
N ALA A 141 5.80 -13.73 -4.87
CA ALA A 141 7.17 -13.79 -4.33
C ALA A 141 7.38 -12.68 -3.26
N GLY A 142 6.85 -11.48 -3.49
CA GLY A 142 6.88 -10.41 -2.51
C GLY A 142 6.12 -10.74 -1.22
N ILE A 143 4.96 -11.37 -1.32
CA ILE A 143 4.19 -11.83 -0.16
C ILE A 143 4.96 -12.90 0.61
N ALA A 144 5.54 -13.88 -0.09
CA ALA A 144 6.37 -14.92 0.52
C ALA A 144 7.60 -14.34 1.24
N ALA A 145 8.30 -13.39 0.60
CA ALA A 145 9.44 -12.70 1.21
C ALA A 145 9.06 -11.91 2.47
N ALA A 146 7.86 -11.32 2.50
CA ALA A 146 7.34 -10.67 3.70
C ALA A 146 7.12 -11.66 4.84
N GLU A 147 6.56 -12.85 4.57
CA GLU A 147 6.40 -13.91 5.57
C GLU A 147 7.76 -14.38 6.10
N GLU A 148 8.70 -14.68 5.20
CA GLU A 148 10.06 -15.11 5.57
C GLU A 148 10.81 -14.07 6.41
N ALA A 149 10.55 -12.78 6.16
CA ALA A 149 11.09 -11.69 6.96
C ALA A 149 10.42 -11.54 8.34
N GLY A 150 9.37 -12.34 8.65
CA GLY A 150 8.68 -12.36 9.92
C GLY A 150 7.56 -11.33 10.06
N PHE A 151 6.96 -10.88 8.96
CA PHE A 151 5.71 -10.12 9.01
C PHE A 151 4.52 -11.06 9.22
N THR A 152 3.93 -11.04 10.41
CA THR A 152 2.82 -11.95 10.80
C THR A 152 1.42 -11.38 10.52
N ASN A 153 1.32 -10.07 10.35
CA ASN A 153 0.06 -9.35 10.12
C ASN A 153 0.02 -8.74 8.72
N ILE A 154 0.01 -9.58 7.69
CA ILE A 154 -0.09 -9.14 6.30
C ILE A 154 -1.56 -8.92 5.95
N LYS A 155 -1.86 -7.74 5.39
CA LYS A 155 -3.17 -7.43 4.85
C LYS A 155 -3.09 -7.40 3.33
N LEU A 156 -3.94 -8.19 2.70
CA LEU A 156 -4.10 -8.20 1.25
C LEU A 156 -5.26 -7.27 0.89
N ASN A 157 -4.98 -6.21 0.16
CA ASN A 157 -5.97 -5.26 -0.31
C ASN A 157 -6.33 -5.60 -1.75
N THR A 158 -7.60 -5.80 -2.02
CA THR A 158 -8.15 -6.16 -3.33
C THR A 158 -9.20 -5.13 -3.74
N VAL A 159 -8.96 -4.39 -4.80
CA VAL A 159 -9.98 -3.54 -5.41
C VAL A 159 -10.91 -4.43 -6.22
N LEU A 160 -12.19 -4.48 -5.84
CA LEU A 160 -13.19 -5.27 -6.56
C LEU A 160 -13.73 -4.50 -7.76
N ILE A 161 -13.72 -5.18 -8.90
CA ILE A 161 -14.16 -4.68 -10.19
C ILE A 161 -15.18 -5.69 -10.75
N GLY A 162 -16.44 -5.26 -10.85
CA GLY A 162 -17.52 -6.09 -11.35
C GLY A 162 -17.26 -6.61 -12.75
N GLY A 163 -17.57 -7.89 -12.99
CA GLY A 163 -17.30 -8.58 -14.25
C GLY A 163 -15.82 -8.85 -14.54
N PHE A 164 -14.92 -8.50 -13.63
CA PHE A 164 -13.47 -8.71 -13.80
C PHE A 164 -12.89 -9.70 -12.78
N ASN A 165 -12.86 -9.33 -11.50
CA ASN A 165 -12.28 -10.15 -10.43
C ASN A 165 -13.26 -10.53 -9.31
N ASP A 166 -14.50 -10.11 -9.39
CA ASP A 166 -15.56 -10.42 -8.42
C ASP A 166 -15.83 -11.93 -8.27
N CYS A 167 -15.69 -12.69 -9.35
CA CYS A 167 -15.78 -14.15 -9.32
C CYS A 167 -14.65 -14.82 -8.51
N GLU A 168 -13.56 -14.11 -8.21
CA GLU A 168 -12.42 -14.62 -7.46
C GLU A 168 -12.54 -14.43 -5.94
N ILE A 169 -13.58 -13.74 -5.46
CA ILE A 169 -13.81 -13.52 -4.02
C ILE A 169 -13.64 -14.81 -3.19
N PRO A 170 -14.25 -15.96 -3.55
CA PRO A 170 -14.07 -17.19 -2.79
C PRO A 170 -12.60 -17.66 -2.70
N ARG A 171 -11.85 -17.57 -3.80
CA ARG A 171 -10.43 -17.97 -3.85
C ARG A 171 -9.56 -17.04 -3.04
N LEU A 172 -9.83 -15.73 -3.08
CA LEU A 172 -9.12 -14.74 -2.27
C LEU A 172 -9.39 -14.93 -0.78
N VAL A 173 -10.64 -15.21 -0.40
CA VAL A 173 -11.00 -15.55 0.99
C VAL A 173 -10.31 -16.83 1.45
N GLU A 174 -10.14 -17.82 0.58
CA GLU A 174 -9.47 -19.09 0.92
C GLU A 174 -8.03 -18.87 1.44
N LEU A 175 -7.34 -17.81 0.99
CA LEU A 175 -6.02 -17.46 1.49
C LEU A 175 -5.99 -17.24 3.00
N THR A 176 -7.11 -16.78 3.58
CA THR A 176 -7.22 -16.52 5.02
C THR A 176 -7.30 -17.79 5.87
N LYS A 177 -7.67 -18.93 5.27
CA LYS A 177 -7.72 -20.23 5.95
C LYS A 177 -6.35 -20.88 6.05
N GLN A 178 -5.50 -20.67 5.05
CA GLN A 178 -4.19 -21.30 4.95
C GLN A 178 -3.11 -20.49 5.65
N LYS A 179 -3.29 -19.17 5.77
CA LYS A 179 -2.31 -18.22 6.29
C LYS A 179 -2.98 -17.17 7.17
N SER A 180 -2.21 -16.54 8.05
CA SER A 180 -2.69 -15.46 8.91
C SER A 180 -2.83 -14.12 8.13
N TYR A 181 -3.47 -14.16 6.95
CA TYR A 181 -3.74 -12.97 6.17
C TYR A 181 -5.09 -12.34 6.54
N GLN A 182 -5.20 -11.05 6.33
CA GLN A 182 -6.46 -10.33 6.33
C GLN A 182 -6.74 -9.84 4.91
N VAL A 183 -7.65 -10.48 4.20
CA VAL A 183 -8.10 -10.00 2.89
C VAL A 183 -9.10 -8.86 3.11
N ARG A 184 -8.91 -7.76 2.38
CA ARG A 184 -9.75 -6.57 2.41
C ARG A 184 -10.22 -6.24 1.02
N PHE A 185 -11.50 -6.34 0.81
CA PHE A 185 -12.13 -5.87 -0.42
C PHE A 185 -12.38 -4.36 -0.34
N ILE A 186 -12.04 -3.67 -1.41
CA ILE A 186 -12.14 -2.22 -1.53
C ILE A 186 -13.02 -1.92 -2.74
N GLU A 187 -13.98 -1.04 -2.58
CA GLU A 187 -14.80 -0.56 -3.68
C GLU A 187 -13.93 0.17 -4.70
N LEU A 188 -14.18 -0.11 -5.98
CA LEU A 188 -13.66 0.72 -7.05
C LEU A 188 -14.28 2.12 -6.93
N MET A 189 -13.45 3.15 -6.87
CA MET A 189 -13.91 4.53 -6.75
C MET A 189 -13.77 5.27 -8.08
N PRO A 190 -14.80 6.05 -8.50
CA PRO A 190 -14.76 6.85 -9.73
C PRO A 190 -13.94 8.13 -9.53
N ILE A 191 -12.62 8.01 -9.31
CA ILE A 191 -11.74 9.16 -9.08
C ILE A 191 -10.66 9.26 -10.16
N GLY A 192 -10.35 10.50 -10.55
CA GLY A 192 -9.27 10.82 -11.47
C GLY A 192 -9.60 10.65 -12.95
N HIS A 193 -8.61 10.90 -13.79
CA HIS A 193 -8.70 10.80 -15.27
C HIS A 193 -8.49 9.37 -15.79
N THR A 194 -8.32 8.40 -14.92
CA THR A 194 -7.97 7.02 -15.24
C THR A 194 -9.20 6.12 -15.38
N TYR A 195 -10.36 6.72 -15.56
CA TYR A 195 -11.65 6.10 -15.58
C TYR A 195 -11.96 5.36 -16.90
N PRO A 196 -11.64 4.07 -17.02
CA PRO A 196 -12.03 3.31 -18.20
C PRO A 196 -13.06 2.23 -17.86
N PHE A 197 -13.76 2.36 -16.71
CA PHE A 197 -14.66 1.32 -16.24
C PHE A 197 -16.11 1.72 -16.45
N ASP A 198 -16.91 0.79 -16.98
CA ASP A 198 -18.35 0.95 -17.11
C ASP A 198 -19.02 0.97 -15.73
N ARG A 199 -20.27 1.45 -15.69
CA ARG A 199 -21.03 1.60 -14.46
C ARG A 199 -21.21 0.28 -13.69
N GLU A 200 -21.25 -0.83 -14.42
CA GLU A 200 -21.38 -2.19 -13.89
C GLU A 200 -20.14 -2.69 -13.15
N ALA A 201 -18.97 -2.07 -13.41
CA ALA A 201 -17.74 -2.38 -12.70
C ALA A 201 -17.73 -1.93 -11.22
N TYR A 202 -18.67 -1.07 -10.85
CA TYR A 202 -18.80 -0.55 -9.49
C TYR A 202 -19.67 -1.47 -8.65
N LEU A 203 -19.06 -2.19 -7.70
CA LEU A 203 -19.74 -3.08 -6.77
C LEU A 203 -19.83 -2.38 -5.40
N PRO A 204 -21.03 -1.92 -4.98
CA PRO A 204 -21.16 -1.32 -3.66
C PRO A 204 -21.02 -2.38 -2.56
N MET A 205 -20.17 -2.11 -1.57
CA MET A 205 -20.00 -2.92 -0.36
C MET A 205 -21.08 -2.51 0.66
N ARG A 206 -22.18 -3.27 0.68
CA ARG A 206 -23.27 -3.06 1.64
C ARG A 206 -23.20 -4.05 2.79
#